data_a88587376945a3330d80ea0507d4556b
#
_entry.id   a88587376945a3330d80ea0507d4556b
#
_cell.length_a   1.000
_cell.length_b   1.000
_cell.length_c   1.000
_cell.angle_alpha   90.00
_cell.angle_beta   90.00
_cell.angle_gamma   90.00
#
_symmetry.space_group_name_H-M   'P 1'
#
loop_
_entity.id
_entity.type
_entity.pdbx_description
1 polymer ?
#
loop_
_entity_poly.entity_id
_entity_poly.type
_entity_poly.pdbx_seq_one_letter_code
_entity_poly.pdbx_strand_id
1 'polypeptide(L)'
;MVRLTRLTRDNWREVITLDIADDQRSFLETPSVLYGVAEVQFHPTYTAYGVYDDETVVGFAVYGYIPEDAAQWWIPLILIDRRYQGKGYGRAALQLILQRIQQEAPHCREIALNYKPHNTVAERLYLSLGFEKTDEIDERGQITARLRLKQST
;
A
#
# COMPACT_ATOMS: atom_id res chain seq x y z
N MET A 1 -1.38 13.51 13.67
CA MET A 1 -2.18 12.30 13.39
C MET A 1 -2.03 11.90 11.92
N VAL A 2 -1.78 10.63 11.69
CA VAL A 2 -1.62 10.12 10.32
C VAL A 2 -2.99 10.01 9.63
N ARG A 3 -3.05 10.45 8.38
CA ARG A 3 -4.26 10.36 7.57
C ARG A 3 -3.92 10.04 6.12
N LEU A 4 -4.87 9.47 5.41
CA LEU A 4 -4.77 9.21 3.97
C LEU A 4 -5.61 10.25 3.25
N THR A 5 -5.00 10.92 2.29
CA THR A 5 -5.67 11.93 1.47
C THR A 5 -5.58 11.53 0.01
N ARG A 6 -6.72 11.42 -0.64
CA ARG A 6 -6.77 11.07 -2.06
C ARG A 6 -5.98 12.08 -2.89
N LEU A 7 -5.24 11.60 -3.88
CA LEU A 7 -4.53 12.47 -4.81
C LEU A 7 -5.53 13.30 -5.62
N THR A 8 -5.26 14.60 -5.68
CA THR A 8 -6.07 15.57 -6.40
C THR A 8 -5.16 16.50 -7.20
N ARG A 9 -5.76 17.37 -7.99
CA ARG A 9 -5.00 18.39 -8.71
C ARG A 9 -4.29 19.37 -7.76
N ASP A 10 -4.70 19.42 -6.51
CA ASP A 10 -4.14 20.38 -5.54
C ASP A 10 -2.95 19.82 -4.78
N ASN A 11 -2.86 18.49 -4.61
CA ASN A 11 -1.81 17.88 -3.79
C ASN A 11 -0.83 16.97 -4.54
N TRP A 12 -1.10 16.64 -5.81
CA TRP A 12 -0.28 15.63 -6.50
C TRP A 12 1.19 16.03 -6.65
N ARG A 13 1.46 17.34 -6.83
CA ARG A 13 2.84 17.82 -6.98
C ARG A 13 3.65 17.64 -5.70
N GLU A 14 3.02 17.90 -4.56
CA GLU A 14 3.64 17.70 -3.26
C GLU A 14 3.98 16.22 -3.05
N VAL A 15 3.06 15.33 -3.39
CA VAL A 15 3.24 13.90 -3.19
C VAL A 15 4.35 13.32 -4.07
N ILE A 16 4.49 13.77 -5.31
CA ILE A 16 5.53 13.22 -6.21
C ILE A 16 6.94 13.68 -5.85
N THR A 17 7.08 14.64 -4.93
CA THR A 17 8.42 15.06 -4.45
C THR A 17 8.96 14.14 -3.36
N LEU A 18 8.22 13.14 -2.94
CA LEU A 18 8.68 12.18 -1.93
C LEU A 18 9.95 11.47 -2.39
N ASP A 19 10.89 11.33 -1.45
CA ASP A 19 12.18 10.69 -1.70
C ASP A 19 12.18 9.30 -1.07
N ILE A 20 12.33 8.28 -1.91
CA ILE A 20 12.32 6.88 -1.48
C ILE A 20 13.75 6.42 -1.25
N ALA A 21 13.98 5.77 -0.10
CA ALA A 21 15.30 5.26 0.23
C ALA A 21 15.79 4.23 -0.81
N ASP A 22 17.11 4.18 -1.02
CA ASP A 22 17.72 3.30 -2.02
C ASP A 22 17.39 1.83 -1.79
N ASP A 23 17.30 1.40 -0.53
CA ASP A 23 16.92 0.03 -0.19
C ASP A 23 15.49 -0.29 -0.62
N GLN A 24 14.58 0.68 -0.51
CA GLN A 24 13.22 0.51 -1.04
C GLN A 24 13.20 0.48 -2.56
N ARG A 25 14.04 1.29 -3.21
CA ARG A 25 14.15 1.29 -4.67
C ARG A 25 14.59 -0.07 -5.22
N SER A 26 15.46 -0.77 -4.49
CA SER A 26 15.92 -2.08 -4.90
C SER A 26 14.81 -3.14 -4.88
N PHE A 27 13.71 -2.89 -4.19
CA PHE A 27 12.56 -3.79 -4.10
C PHE A 27 11.48 -3.50 -5.13
N LEU A 28 11.63 -2.44 -5.91
CA LEU A 28 10.67 -2.01 -6.92
C LEU A 28 11.35 -2.04 -8.30
N GLU A 29 10.65 -2.51 -9.30
CA GLU A 29 11.16 -2.47 -10.68
C GLU A 29 11.22 -1.03 -11.18
N THR A 30 10.22 -0.25 -10.83
CA THR A 30 10.14 1.16 -11.20
C THR A 30 9.87 1.97 -9.94
N PRO A 31 10.94 2.35 -9.23
CA PRO A 31 10.80 2.94 -7.89
C PRO A 31 10.42 4.40 -7.98
N SER A 32 9.15 4.68 -8.12
CA SER A 32 8.71 6.07 -8.01
C SER A 32 7.24 6.17 -7.67
N VAL A 33 6.90 7.25 -7.00
CA VAL A 33 5.52 7.65 -6.80
C VAL A 33 4.85 7.88 -8.15
N LEU A 34 5.61 8.38 -9.15
CA LEU A 34 5.09 8.60 -10.50
C LEU A 34 4.59 7.33 -11.15
N TYR A 35 5.27 6.20 -10.92
CA TYR A 35 4.80 4.91 -11.42
C TYR A 35 3.41 4.58 -10.87
N GLY A 36 3.22 4.74 -9.57
CA GLY A 36 1.92 4.50 -8.94
C GLY A 36 0.84 5.45 -9.44
N VAL A 37 1.18 6.72 -9.64
CA VAL A 37 0.25 7.71 -10.19
C VAL A 37 -0.17 7.31 -11.60
N ALA A 38 0.79 6.87 -12.43
CA ALA A 38 0.49 6.41 -13.78
C ALA A 38 -0.34 5.12 -13.78
N GLU A 39 -0.01 4.19 -12.90
CA GLU A 39 -0.69 2.90 -12.81
C GLU A 39 -2.20 3.05 -12.58
N VAL A 40 -2.61 3.97 -11.70
CA VAL A 40 -4.04 4.15 -11.41
C VAL A 40 -4.84 4.66 -12.60
N GLN A 41 -4.17 5.19 -13.64
CA GLN A 41 -4.86 5.60 -14.87
C GLN A 41 -5.33 4.39 -15.67
N PHE A 42 -4.68 3.24 -15.50
CA PHE A 42 -4.97 2.01 -16.24
C PHE A 42 -5.66 0.95 -15.40
N HIS A 43 -5.83 1.21 -14.11
CA HIS A 43 -6.53 0.33 -13.17
C HIS A 43 -7.65 1.13 -12.50
N PRO A 44 -8.84 1.17 -13.12
CA PRO A 44 -9.91 2.06 -12.65
C PRO A 44 -10.43 1.75 -11.24
N THR A 45 -10.16 0.55 -10.73
CA THR A 45 -10.55 0.17 -9.37
C THR A 45 -9.52 0.54 -8.31
N TYR A 46 -8.34 1.03 -8.72
CA TYR A 46 -7.27 1.46 -7.81
C TYR A 46 -7.31 2.97 -7.61
N THR A 47 -6.97 3.39 -6.41
CA THR A 47 -6.92 4.81 -6.05
C THR A 47 -5.60 5.11 -5.36
N ALA A 48 -5.02 6.27 -5.67
CA ALA A 48 -3.77 6.74 -5.09
C ALA A 48 -4.03 7.73 -3.96
N TYR A 49 -3.22 7.62 -2.89
CA TYR A 49 -3.34 8.45 -1.69
C TYR A 49 -1.98 8.98 -1.26
N GLY A 50 -1.95 10.21 -0.78
CA GLY A 50 -0.84 10.70 0.01
C GLY A 50 -1.04 10.28 1.47
N VAL A 51 0.05 9.91 2.13
CA VAL A 51 0.07 9.66 3.57
C VAL A 51 0.58 10.92 4.24
N TYR A 52 -0.21 11.49 5.13
CA TYR A 52 0.10 12.76 5.79
C TYR A 52 0.19 12.57 7.30
N ASP A 53 1.14 13.27 7.91
CA ASP A 53 1.12 13.52 9.34
C ASP A 53 0.83 15.00 9.51
N ASP A 54 -0.38 15.32 9.95
CA ASP A 54 -0.93 16.68 9.94
C ASP A 54 -0.82 17.28 8.53
N GLU A 55 -0.04 18.33 8.32
CA GLU A 55 0.11 18.98 7.01
C GLU A 55 1.32 18.49 6.20
N THR A 56 2.09 17.55 6.76
CA THR A 56 3.32 17.05 6.12
C THR A 56 3.06 15.75 5.37
N VAL A 57 3.37 15.73 4.08
CA VAL A 57 3.31 14.49 3.31
C VAL A 57 4.51 13.61 3.67
N VAL A 58 4.26 12.39 4.12
CA VAL A 58 5.31 11.47 4.56
C VAL A 58 5.37 10.19 3.73
N GLY A 59 4.34 9.91 2.91
CA GLY A 59 4.31 8.69 2.14
C GLY A 59 3.25 8.71 1.05
N PHE A 60 3.14 7.56 0.40
CA PHE A 60 2.25 7.36 -0.73
C PHE A 60 1.72 5.92 -0.71
N ALA A 61 0.48 5.73 -1.09
CA ALA A 61 -0.11 4.40 -1.17
C ALA A 61 -1.10 4.29 -2.33
N VAL A 62 -1.21 3.09 -2.86
CA VAL A 62 -2.23 2.74 -3.85
C VAL A 62 -2.94 1.48 -3.34
N TYR A 63 -4.26 1.47 -3.36
CA TYR A 63 -5.01 0.27 -3.09
C TYR A 63 -6.33 0.27 -3.84
N GLY A 64 -6.91 -0.90 -4.00
CA GLY A 64 -8.18 -1.07 -4.68
C GLY A 64 -8.59 -2.53 -4.73
N TYR A 65 -9.59 -2.83 -5.55
CA TYR A 65 -10.14 -4.18 -5.64
C TYR A 65 -9.89 -4.79 -7.02
N ILE A 66 -10.00 -6.11 -7.07
CA ILE A 66 -9.88 -6.87 -8.31
C ILE A 66 -11.19 -6.71 -9.10
N PRO A 67 -11.15 -6.22 -10.35
CA PRO A 67 -12.37 -5.96 -11.12
C PRO A 67 -13.27 -7.20 -11.29
N GLU A 68 -12.67 -8.38 -11.37
CA GLU A 68 -13.39 -9.63 -11.56
C GLU A 68 -13.97 -10.19 -10.25
N ASP A 69 -13.49 -9.71 -9.11
CA ASP A 69 -13.95 -10.17 -7.80
C ASP A 69 -13.72 -9.08 -6.74
N ALA A 70 -14.74 -8.25 -6.53
CA ALA A 70 -14.68 -7.13 -5.59
C ALA A 70 -14.59 -7.56 -4.12
N ALA A 71 -14.63 -8.86 -3.84
CA ALA A 71 -14.36 -9.37 -2.50
C ALA A 71 -12.86 -9.50 -2.22
N GLN A 72 -12.01 -9.32 -3.24
CA GLN A 72 -10.56 -9.35 -3.12
C GLN A 72 -10.00 -7.95 -3.35
N TRP A 73 -9.22 -7.46 -2.39
CA TRP A 73 -8.56 -6.16 -2.48
C TRP A 73 -7.05 -6.34 -2.48
N TRP A 74 -6.38 -5.39 -3.11
CA TRP A 74 -4.91 -5.38 -3.21
C TRP A 74 -4.34 -4.04 -2.79
N ILE A 75 -3.13 -4.10 -2.25
CA ILE A 75 -2.33 -2.92 -1.92
C ILE A 75 -1.04 -3.02 -2.74
N PRO A 76 -1.04 -2.54 -4.00
CA PRO A 76 0.15 -2.65 -4.85
C PRO A 76 1.32 -1.79 -4.40
N LEU A 77 1.07 -0.67 -3.74
CA LEU A 77 2.14 0.22 -3.29
C LEU A 77 1.84 0.81 -1.92
N ILE A 78 2.86 0.83 -1.09
CA ILE A 78 2.89 1.61 0.15
C ILE A 78 4.35 2.03 0.37
N LEU A 79 4.61 3.33 0.32
CA LEU A 79 5.96 3.90 0.36
C LEU A 79 6.02 5.01 1.38
N ILE A 80 7.11 5.04 2.14
CA ILE A 80 7.38 6.12 3.10
C ILE A 80 8.65 6.85 2.67
N ASP A 81 8.59 8.18 2.66
CA ASP A 81 9.74 9.01 2.36
C ASP A 81 10.91 8.67 3.29
N ARG A 82 12.12 8.65 2.74
CA ARG A 82 13.32 8.23 3.47
C ARG A 82 13.55 9.01 4.76
N ARG A 83 13.15 10.28 4.78
CA ARG A 83 13.33 11.15 5.95
C ARG A 83 12.43 10.76 7.13
N TYR A 84 11.37 10.00 6.83
CA TYR A 84 10.32 9.67 7.81
C TYR A 84 10.25 8.19 8.13
N GLN A 85 11.17 7.39 7.64
CA GLN A 85 11.22 5.96 7.94
C GLN A 85 11.66 5.70 9.38
N GLY A 86 11.24 4.54 9.91
CA GLY A 86 11.58 4.16 11.28
C GLY A 86 10.77 4.87 12.35
N LYS A 87 9.71 5.58 11.98
CA LYS A 87 8.86 6.36 12.90
C LYS A 87 7.44 5.80 13.04
N GLY A 88 7.18 4.65 12.44
CA GLY A 88 5.87 4.01 12.55
C GLY A 88 4.85 4.45 11.52
N TYR A 89 5.23 5.26 10.53
CA TYR A 89 4.28 5.74 9.52
C TYR A 89 3.78 4.63 8.60
N GLY A 90 4.64 3.68 8.26
CA GLY A 90 4.23 2.54 7.43
C GLY A 90 3.16 1.71 8.12
N ARG A 91 3.33 1.44 9.40
CA ARG A 91 2.33 0.73 10.20
C ARG A 91 1.03 1.51 10.30
N ALA A 92 1.12 2.79 10.61
CA ALA A 92 -0.07 3.64 10.75
C ALA A 92 -0.83 3.74 9.43
N ALA A 93 -0.13 3.92 8.32
CA ALA A 93 -0.74 3.98 7.00
C ALA A 93 -1.44 2.67 6.64
N LEU A 94 -0.77 1.53 6.87
CA LEU A 94 -1.34 0.23 6.56
C LEU A 94 -2.58 -0.05 7.42
N GLN A 95 -2.53 0.26 8.70
CA GLN A 95 -3.70 0.13 9.59
C GLN A 95 -4.89 0.95 9.09
N LEU A 96 -4.63 2.18 8.64
CA LEU A 96 -5.68 3.03 8.07
C LEU A 96 -6.26 2.44 6.78
N ILE A 97 -5.40 1.91 5.90
CA ILE A 97 -5.84 1.27 4.66
C ILE A 97 -6.75 0.09 4.98
N LEU A 98 -6.32 -0.79 5.90
CA LEU A 98 -7.12 -1.96 6.28
C LEU A 98 -8.46 -1.55 6.86
N GLN A 99 -8.48 -0.53 7.70
CA GLN A 99 -9.70 -0.03 8.29
C GLN A 99 -10.64 0.54 7.23
N ARG A 100 -10.10 1.33 6.30
CA ARG A 100 -10.89 1.94 5.23
C ARG A 100 -11.47 0.91 4.27
N ILE A 101 -10.70 -0.11 3.90
CA ILE A 101 -11.20 -1.17 3.04
C ILE A 101 -12.38 -1.88 3.71
N GLN A 102 -12.27 -2.18 5.00
CA GLN A 102 -13.35 -2.86 5.72
C GLN A 102 -14.60 -1.99 5.83
N GLN A 103 -14.43 -0.68 5.93
CA GLN A 103 -15.57 0.27 5.96
C GLN A 103 -16.19 0.46 4.58
N GLU A 104 -15.37 0.61 3.56
CA GLU A 104 -15.83 0.86 2.18
C GLU A 104 -16.39 -0.41 1.54
N ALA A 105 -15.85 -1.57 1.89
CA ALA A 105 -16.19 -2.84 1.28
C ALA A 105 -16.51 -3.89 2.34
N PRO A 106 -17.72 -3.84 2.95
CA PRO A 106 -18.11 -4.82 3.98
C PRO A 106 -18.09 -6.26 3.48
N HIS A 107 -18.12 -6.47 2.16
CA HIS A 107 -18.08 -7.79 1.55
C HIS A 107 -16.66 -8.25 1.22
N CYS A 108 -15.65 -7.45 1.51
CA CYS A 108 -14.26 -7.83 1.29
C CYS A 108 -13.93 -9.06 2.13
N ARG A 109 -13.42 -10.11 1.49
CA ARG A 109 -13.03 -11.33 2.19
C ARG A 109 -11.54 -11.44 2.38
N GLU A 110 -10.77 -10.75 1.52
CA GLU A 110 -9.32 -10.92 1.52
C GLU A 110 -8.63 -9.66 1.01
N ILE A 111 -7.52 -9.33 1.65
CA ILE A 111 -6.63 -8.25 1.21
C ILE A 111 -5.26 -8.87 0.98
N ALA A 112 -4.65 -8.59 -0.17
CA ALA A 112 -3.35 -9.14 -0.53
C ALA A 112 -2.36 -8.02 -0.85
N LEU A 113 -1.09 -8.34 -0.70
CA LEU A 113 0.02 -7.49 -1.12
C LEU A 113 1.23 -8.35 -1.46
N ASN A 114 2.17 -7.76 -2.18
CA ASN A 114 3.40 -8.44 -2.57
C ASN A 114 4.60 -7.71 -2.01
N TYR A 115 5.68 -8.45 -1.73
CA TYR A 115 6.94 -7.87 -1.29
C TYR A 115 8.11 -8.75 -1.72
N LYS A 116 9.30 -8.15 -1.83
CA LYS A 116 10.50 -8.88 -2.19
C LYS A 116 10.95 -9.79 -1.03
N PRO A 117 11.44 -11.02 -1.33
CA PRO A 117 11.77 -12.01 -0.28
C PRO A 117 12.75 -11.52 0.78
N HIS A 118 13.68 -10.63 0.41
CA HIS A 118 14.68 -10.13 1.35
C HIS A 118 14.27 -8.83 2.06
N ASN A 119 13.07 -8.34 1.80
CA ASN A 119 12.55 -7.17 2.51
C ASN A 119 11.96 -7.59 3.85
N THR A 120 12.84 -7.87 4.81
CA THR A 120 12.45 -8.38 6.12
C THR A 120 11.67 -7.38 6.96
N VAL A 121 11.93 -6.08 6.77
CA VAL A 121 11.20 -5.02 7.48
C VAL A 121 9.73 -5.04 7.08
N ALA A 122 9.46 -5.10 5.77
CA ALA A 122 8.10 -5.17 5.26
C ALA A 122 7.40 -6.46 5.70
N GLU A 123 8.10 -7.59 5.61
CA GLU A 123 7.54 -8.89 6.01
C GLU A 123 7.10 -8.86 7.48
N ARG A 124 7.97 -8.39 8.37
CA ARG A 124 7.63 -8.31 9.80
C ARG A 124 6.41 -7.43 10.04
N LEU A 125 6.35 -6.30 9.33
CA LEU A 125 5.20 -5.40 9.46
C LEU A 125 3.91 -6.10 9.05
N TYR A 126 3.91 -6.72 7.88
CA TYR A 126 2.71 -7.37 7.34
C TYR A 126 2.25 -8.52 8.22
N LEU A 127 3.18 -9.40 8.63
CA LEU A 127 2.84 -10.51 9.50
C LEU A 127 2.32 -10.03 10.86
N SER A 128 2.87 -8.92 11.38
CA SER A 128 2.41 -8.37 12.68
C SER A 128 0.98 -7.83 12.61
N LEU A 129 0.48 -7.52 11.42
CA LEU A 129 -0.88 -7.02 11.22
C LEU A 129 -1.86 -8.10 10.75
N GLY A 130 -1.41 -9.36 10.78
CA GLY A 130 -2.28 -10.50 10.51
C GLY A 130 -2.18 -11.09 9.11
N PHE A 131 -1.35 -10.53 8.24
CA PHE A 131 -1.11 -11.14 6.94
C PHE A 131 -0.38 -12.46 7.10
N GLU A 132 -0.73 -13.42 6.27
CA GLU A 132 -0.07 -14.72 6.22
C GLU A 132 0.72 -14.83 4.92
N LYS A 133 1.98 -15.25 5.05
CA LYS A 133 2.85 -15.52 3.91
C LYS A 133 2.33 -16.76 3.19
N THR A 134 2.25 -16.69 1.86
CA THR A 134 1.82 -17.81 1.03
C THR A 134 2.99 -18.35 0.20
N ASP A 135 2.75 -19.44 -0.52
CA ASP A 135 3.71 -20.00 -1.47
C ASP A 135 3.64 -19.32 -2.84
N GLU A 136 2.76 -18.33 -2.99
CA GLU A 136 2.59 -17.63 -4.25
C GLU A 136 3.74 -16.67 -4.47
N ILE A 137 4.37 -16.80 -5.63
CA ILE A 137 5.44 -15.90 -6.07
C ILE A 137 5.02 -15.38 -7.44
N ASP A 138 5.02 -14.05 -7.58
CA ASP A 138 4.64 -13.44 -8.85
C ASP A 138 5.78 -13.51 -9.87
N GLU A 139 5.54 -13.02 -11.07
CA GLU A 139 6.51 -13.03 -12.16
C GLU A 139 7.76 -12.19 -11.88
N ARG A 140 7.70 -11.31 -10.90
CA ARG A 140 8.84 -10.48 -10.45
C ARG A 140 9.59 -11.10 -9.29
N GLY A 141 9.21 -12.29 -8.86
CA GLY A 141 9.81 -12.95 -7.71
C GLY A 141 9.35 -12.42 -6.37
N GLN A 142 8.25 -11.69 -6.33
CA GLN A 142 7.68 -11.17 -5.08
C GLN A 142 6.79 -12.20 -4.41
N ILE A 143 6.86 -12.25 -3.10
CA ILE A 143 6.02 -13.12 -2.28
C ILE A 143 4.67 -12.44 -2.08
N THR A 144 3.59 -13.20 -2.21
CA THR A 144 2.25 -12.73 -1.89
C THR A 144 1.90 -13.08 -0.45
N ALA A 145 1.46 -12.09 0.31
CA ALA A 145 0.87 -12.28 1.64
C ALA A 145 -0.60 -11.90 1.59
N ARG A 146 -1.41 -12.61 2.37
CA ARG A 146 -2.86 -12.44 2.34
C ARG A 146 -3.41 -12.29 3.75
N LEU A 147 -4.34 -11.35 3.89
CA LEU A 147 -5.11 -11.14 5.11
C LEU A 147 -6.55 -11.55 4.83
N ARG A 148 -7.00 -12.60 5.49
CA ARG A 148 -8.40 -13.04 5.38
C ARG A 148 -9.23 -12.34 6.41
N LEU A 149 -10.34 -11.77 5.97
CA LEU A 149 -11.25 -11.03 6.83
C LEU A 149 -12.43 -11.91 7.24
N LYS A 150 -12.82 -11.82 8.50
CA LYS A 150 -13.99 -12.54 8.98
C LYS A 150 -15.24 -11.87 8.42
N GLN A 151 -16.09 -12.68 7.80
CA GLN A 151 -17.39 -12.19 7.35
C GLN A 151 -18.30 -11.99 8.55
N SER A 152 -19.01 -10.85 8.59
CA SER A 152 -20.06 -10.69 9.57
C SER A 152 -21.26 -11.54 9.16
N THR A 153 -21.71 -12.33 10.08
CA THR A 153 -22.88 -13.18 9.89
C THR A 153 -24.14 -12.42 10.26
#